data_ea933e8e1e3fb0eacc84226936ee4c6f
#
_entry.id   ea933e8e1e3fb0eacc84226936ee4c6f
#
_cell.length_a   1.000
_cell.length_b   1.000
_cell.length_c   1.000
_cell.angle_alpha   90.00
_cell.angle_beta   90.00
_cell.angle_gamma   90.00
#
_symmetry.space_group_name_H-M   'P 1'
#
loop_
_entity.id
_entity.type
_entity.pdbx_description
1 polymer ?
#
loop_
_entity_poly.entity_id
_entity_poly.type
_entity_poly.pdbx_seq_one_letter_code
_entity_poly.pdbx_strand_id
1 'polypeptide(L)'
;PLKTVDGASAKFDLVNDYSGLSTIPYSGRGISYNLGDNTGLRHVFVDSNNVINGQKYYYAVVSYDHGDAELMVAPVECSKTITVNPETGEVLLDVNTVAVVPRTMTAGYVASTFKDSLPDQIQGNGTGLINLEIIDHTAIQDQNDYKIIFSEDDGLNYSVLDEKEVSDTLIARLGNYHKLSHQNIDSLTFELHNSNGTLLTKGSDYDLLDTDGQILIHNDGSINESEQIVATFIYYPIKNSKKLALEEGNPIFDGMTLSIQNEVLDLDEEKIGWNQDSPNNWVPTVKPFNNLEIG
;
A
#
# COMPACT_ATOMS: atom_id res chain seq x y z
N PRO A 1 -2.18 7.45 -23.75
CA PRO A 1 -3.57 7.24 -23.40
C PRO A 1 -4.48 8.08 -24.29
N LEU A 2 -5.53 7.42 -24.77
CA LEU A 2 -6.52 8.12 -25.57
C LEU A 2 -7.26 9.09 -24.66
N LYS A 3 -7.08 10.38 -24.90
CA LYS A 3 -7.91 11.40 -24.31
C LYS A 3 -9.30 11.25 -24.92
N THR A 4 -10.27 10.81 -24.18
CA THR A 4 -11.66 10.90 -24.62
C THR A 4 -12.14 12.35 -24.56
N VAL A 5 -13.20 12.69 -25.25
CA VAL A 5 -13.73 14.06 -25.36
C VAL A 5 -14.00 14.68 -23.99
N ASP A 6 -14.28 13.85 -22.98
CA ASP A 6 -14.65 14.25 -21.62
C ASP A 6 -13.66 13.75 -20.55
N GLY A 7 -12.54 13.12 -20.93
CA GLY A 7 -11.65 12.46 -19.98
C GLY A 7 -10.21 12.92 -20.04
N ALA A 8 -9.62 13.14 -18.90
CA ALA A 8 -8.19 13.14 -18.73
C ALA A 8 -7.73 11.70 -18.47
N SER A 9 -6.69 11.26 -19.14
CA SER A 9 -6.01 10.05 -18.75
C SER A 9 -4.80 10.44 -17.90
N ALA A 10 -4.70 9.83 -16.75
CA ALA A 10 -3.50 9.85 -15.96
C ALA A 10 -2.63 8.68 -16.35
N LYS A 11 -1.35 8.88 -16.48
CA LYS A 11 -0.38 7.86 -16.80
C LYS A 11 0.66 7.84 -15.69
N PHE A 12 0.86 6.66 -15.12
CA PHE A 12 1.84 6.41 -14.09
C PHE A 12 2.73 5.28 -14.58
N ASP A 13 3.98 5.56 -14.81
CA ASP A 13 4.93 4.64 -15.40
C ASP A 13 6.18 4.50 -14.54
N LEU A 14 6.86 3.38 -14.66
CA LEU A 14 8.15 3.18 -14.04
C LEU A 14 9.12 4.26 -14.49
N VAL A 15 9.92 4.77 -13.58
CA VAL A 15 11.04 5.64 -13.92
C VAL A 15 12.07 4.78 -14.66
N ASN A 16 12.26 5.08 -15.94
CA ASN A 16 13.14 4.34 -16.85
C ASN A 16 13.56 5.26 -18.02
N ASP A 17 14.31 4.71 -18.96
CA ASP A 17 14.80 5.46 -20.13
C ASP A 17 13.77 5.61 -21.25
N TYR A 18 12.56 5.03 -21.07
CA TYR A 18 11.48 5.06 -22.05
C TYR A 18 10.40 6.04 -21.65
N SER A 19 10.50 7.27 -22.13
CA SER A 19 9.50 8.31 -21.88
C SER A 19 9.22 9.13 -23.12
N GLY A 20 8.15 9.92 -23.09
CA GLY A 20 7.74 10.76 -24.20
C GLY A 20 7.09 9.95 -25.34
N LEU A 21 7.25 10.41 -26.57
CA LEU A 21 6.66 9.76 -27.74
C LEU A 21 7.53 8.61 -28.21
N SER A 22 6.91 7.43 -28.38
CA SER A 22 7.59 6.27 -29.00
C SER A 22 8.09 6.64 -30.40
N THR A 23 9.29 6.17 -30.72
CA THR A 23 9.88 6.33 -32.06
C THR A 23 9.18 5.49 -33.12
N ILE A 24 8.39 4.49 -32.69
CA ILE A 24 7.68 3.60 -33.61
C ILE A 24 6.22 4.04 -33.71
N PRO A 25 5.71 4.27 -34.93
CA PRO A 25 4.32 4.64 -35.13
C PRO A 25 3.35 3.54 -34.67
N TYR A 26 2.35 3.93 -33.90
CA TYR A 26 1.30 3.01 -33.47
C TYR A 26 0.40 2.62 -34.66
N SER A 27 0.29 1.33 -34.92
CA SER A 27 -0.63 0.73 -35.92
C SER A 27 -0.57 1.34 -37.33
N GLY A 28 0.59 1.84 -37.77
CA GLY A 28 0.75 2.38 -39.11
C GLY A 28 -0.02 3.68 -39.42
N ARG A 29 -0.59 4.33 -38.39
CA ARG A 29 -1.40 5.54 -38.56
C ARG A 29 -0.61 6.86 -38.46
N GLY A 30 0.71 6.79 -38.37
CA GLY A 30 1.56 7.98 -38.21
C GLY A 30 1.43 8.66 -36.86
N ILE A 31 0.75 8.01 -35.90
CA ILE A 31 0.58 8.50 -34.54
C ILE A 31 1.51 7.71 -33.63
N SER A 32 2.34 8.37 -32.86
CA SER A 32 3.20 7.72 -31.88
C SER A 32 2.48 7.53 -30.55
N TYR A 33 2.75 6.42 -29.91
CA TYR A 33 2.26 6.14 -28.55
C TYR A 33 3.04 7.00 -27.55
N ASN A 34 2.35 7.63 -26.61
CA ASN A 34 3.00 8.38 -25.53
C ASN A 34 3.31 7.42 -24.37
N LEU A 35 4.61 7.21 -24.12
CA LEU A 35 5.13 6.31 -23.09
C LEU A 35 5.10 6.92 -21.67
N GLY A 36 4.71 8.18 -21.53
CA GLY A 36 4.62 8.84 -20.22
C GLY A 36 5.79 9.78 -19.95
N ASP A 37 5.87 10.26 -18.71
CA ASP A 37 6.78 11.32 -18.29
C ASP A 37 7.68 10.89 -17.11
N ASN A 38 7.92 9.60 -16.94
CA ASN A 38 8.70 9.02 -15.83
C ASN A 38 8.14 9.39 -14.45
N THR A 39 6.84 9.32 -14.28
CA THR A 39 6.14 9.76 -13.06
C THR A 39 6.25 8.77 -11.89
N GLY A 40 6.77 7.57 -12.13
CA GLY A 40 6.68 6.46 -11.19
C GLY A 40 5.30 5.80 -11.17
N LEU A 41 5.23 4.57 -10.67
CA LEU A 41 3.95 3.87 -10.51
C LEU A 41 3.18 4.44 -9.33
N ARG A 42 1.88 4.62 -9.53
CA ARG A 42 0.94 4.99 -8.47
C ARG A 42 -0.22 4.02 -8.47
N HIS A 43 -0.66 3.63 -7.28
CA HIS A 43 -1.77 2.69 -7.11
C HIS A 43 -3.10 3.40 -6.84
N VAL A 44 -3.06 4.72 -6.71
CA VAL A 44 -4.23 5.55 -6.44
C VAL A 44 -4.25 6.72 -7.40
N PHE A 45 -5.43 6.99 -7.92
CA PHE A 45 -5.70 8.18 -8.70
C PHE A 45 -7.02 8.80 -8.22
N VAL A 46 -6.97 10.08 -7.86
CA VAL A 46 -8.15 10.86 -7.49
C VAL A 46 -8.53 11.76 -8.67
N ASP A 47 -9.67 11.46 -9.27
CA ASP A 47 -10.23 12.33 -10.31
C ASP A 47 -10.99 13.49 -9.65
N SER A 48 -10.35 14.65 -9.60
CA SER A 48 -10.92 15.87 -9.05
C SER A 48 -11.27 16.90 -10.13
N ASN A 49 -11.05 16.57 -11.41
CA ASN A 49 -11.16 17.52 -12.50
C ASN A 49 -12.53 17.41 -13.18
N ASN A 50 -13.39 18.42 -12.92
CA ASN A 50 -14.72 18.53 -13.53
C ASN A 50 -15.67 17.34 -13.28
N VAL A 51 -15.55 16.68 -12.13
CA VAL A 51 -16.47 15.61 -11.74
C VAL A 51 -17.80 16.23 -11.29
N ILE A 52 -18.89 15.81 -11.92
CA ILE A 52 -20.25 16.31 -11.66
C ILE A 52 -21.07 15.21 -11.01
N ASN A 53 -21.69 15.50 -9.86
CA ASN A 53 -22.56 14.57 -9.18
C ASN A 53 -23.78 14.21 -10.06
N GLY A 54 -24.12 12.92 -10.09
CA GLY A 54 -25.21 12.39 -10.90
C GLY A 54 -24.85 12.03 -12.34
N GLN A 55 -23.69 12.45 -12.83
CA GLN A 55 -23.20 12.07 -14.15
C GLN A 55 -22.49 10.70 -14.06
N LYS A 56 -22.70 9.85 -15.06
CA LYS A 56 -22.03 8.55 -15.14
C LYS A 56 -20.66 8.70 -15.79
N TYR A 57 -19.63 8.21 -15.12
CA TYR A 57 -18.24 8.15 -15.59
C TYR A 57 -17.81 6.72 -15.79
N TYR A 58 -16.91 6.48 -16.71
CA TYR A 58 -16.32 5.18 -17.00
C TYR A 58 -14.82 5.28 -16.84
N TYR A 59 -14.26 4.38 -16.06
CA TYR A 59 -12.83 4.29 -15.84
C TYR A 59 -12.32 2.94 -16.30
N ALA A 60 -11.13 2.93 -16.87
CA ALA A 60 -10.41 1.72 -17.24
C ALA A 60 -8.97 1.81 -16.76
N VAL A 61 -8.49 0.77 -16.09
CA VAL A 61 -7.08 0.61 -15.77
C VAL A 61 -6.46 -0.27 -16.83
N VAL A 62 -5.41 0.24 -17.50
CA VAL A 62 -4.73 -0.46 -18.58
C VAL A 62 -3.25 -0.56 -18.28
N SER A 63 -2.67 -1.72 -18.55
CA SER A 63 -1.22 -1.91 -18.62
C SER A 63 -0.74 -1.70 -20.06
N TYR A 64 0.46 -1.20 -20.21
CA TYR A 64 1.10 -1.02 -21.52
C TYR A 64 2.58 -1.36 -21.45
N ASP A 65 3.17 -1.66 -22.58
CA ASP A 65 4.60 -1.84 -22.75
C ASP A 65 5.22 -0.71 -23.60
N HIS A 66 6.53 -0.61 -23.62
CA HIS A 66 7.25 0.38 -24.41
C HIS A 66 7.54 -0.06 -25.85
N GLY A 67 7.23 -1.30 -26.21
CA GLY A 67 7.64 -1.89 -27.48
C GLY A 67 9.14 -2.15 -27.56
N ASP A 68 9.62 -2.39 -28.77
CA ASP A 68 11.04 -2.59 -29.05
C ASP A 68 11.43 -1.86 -30.34
N ALA A 69 12.24 -0.81 -30.21
CA ALA A 69 12.65 0.02 -31.34
C ALA A 69 13.62 -0.71 -32.29
N GLU A 70 14.44 -1.62 -31.80
CA GLU A 70 15.40 -2.38 -32.62
C GLU A 70 14.68 -3.43 -33.47
N LEU A 71 13.65 -4.06 -32.89
CA LEU A 71 12.82 -5.06 -33.56
C LEU A 71 11.64 -4.46 -34.31
N MET A 72 11.47 -3.14 -34.31
CA MET A 72 10.35 -2.41 -34.90
C MET A 72 8.98 -2.87 -34.36
N VAL A 73 8.92 -3.25 -33.08
CA VAL A 73 7.70 -3.64 -32.38
C VAL A 73 7.09 -2.40 -31.70
N ALA A 74 5.88 -2.05 -32.11
CA ALA A 74 5.20 -0.88 -31.54
C ALA A 74 4.73 -1.16 -30.10
N PRO A 75 4.68 -0.13 -29.22
CA PRO A 75 4.06 -0.23 -27.91
C PRO A 75 2.62 -0.75 -27.99
N VAL A 76 2.24 -1.59 -27.04
CA VAL A 76 0.90 -2.19 -26.97
C VAL A 76 0.29 -1.93 -25.59
N GLU A 77 -1.00 -1.67 -25.52
CA GLU A 77 -1.76 -1.62 -24.28
C GLU A 77 -2.82 -2.72 -24.22
N CYS A 78 -3.17 -3.18 -23.02
CA CYS A 78 -4.24 -4.15 -22.86
C CYS A 78 -5.59 -3.58 -23.30
N SER A 79 -6.51 -4.49 -23.69
CA SER A 79 -7.85 -4.07 -24.13
C SER A 79 -8.64 -3.37 -23.01
N LYS A 80 -9.53 -2.49 -23.41
CA LYS A 80 -10.52 -1.84 -22.57
C LYS A 80 -11.82 -1.77 -23.36
N THR A 81 -12.83 -2.48 -22.91
CA THR A 81 -14.12 -2.51 -23.58
C THR A 81 -15.19 -1.89 -22.72
N ILE A 82 -15.84 -0.87 -23.25
CA ILE A 82 -17.03 -0.25 -22.69
C ILE A 82 -18.05 -0.20 -23.82
N THR A 83 -19.02 -1.10 -23.78
CA THR A 83 -20.08 -1.17 -24.79
C THR A 83 -21.41 -0.78 -24.14
N VAL A 84 -22.02 0.26 -24.68
CA VAL A 84 -23.35 0.68 -24.26
C VAL A 84 -24.36 0.24 -25.30
N ASN A 85 -25.34 -0.54 -24.87
CA ASN A 85 -26.46 -0.90 -25.74
C ASN A 85 -27.32 0.37 -25.96
N PRO A 86 -27.45 0.87 -27.19
CA PRO A 86 -28.19 2.10 -27.44
C PRO A 86 -29.70 2.00 -27.21
N GLU A 87 -30.25 0.79 -27.20
CA GLU A 87 -31.69 0.56 -27.03
C GLU A 87 -32.06 0.39 -25.56
N THR A 88 -31.27 -0.34 -24.81
CA THR A 88 -31.56 -0.65 -23.39
C THR A 88 -30.80 0.24 -22.42
N GLY A 89 -29.73 0.93 -22.86
CA GLY A 89 -28.82 1.65 -22.01
C GLY A 89 -27.94 0.74 -21.13
N GLU A 90 -28.01 -0.59 -21.35
CA GLU A 90 -27.20 -1.56 -20.62
C GLU A 90 -25.73 -1.39 -21.01
N VAL A 91 -24.85 -1.46 -20.00
CA VAL A 91 -23.42 -1.29 -20.19
C VAL A 91 -22.71 -2.60 -19.93
N LEU A 92 -22.01 -3.09 -20.93
CA LEU A 92 -21.07 -4.21 -20.81
C LEU A 92 -19.67 -3.66 -20.59
N LEU A 93 -19.05 -4.06 -19.48
CA LEU A 93 -17.75 -3.63 -19.05
C LEU A 93 -16.77 -4.81 -19.07
N ASP A 94 -15.52 -4.52 -19.40
CA ASP A 94 -14.41 -5.45 -19.26
C ASP A 94 -13.97 -5.56 -17.80
N VAL A 95 -13.17 -6.59 -17.48
CA VAL A 95 -12.71 -6.85 -16.08
C VAL A 95 -11.88 -5.69 -15.50
N ASN A 96 -11.26 -4.90 -16.34
CA ASN A 96 -10.43 -3.75 -15.97
C ASN A 96 -11.18 -2.41 -16.10
N THR A 97 -12.50 -2.44 -16.25
CA THR A 97 -13.33 -1.23 -16.42
C THR A 97 -14.41 -1.15 -15.34
N VAL A 98 -14.80 0.07 -14.99
CA VAL A 98 -15.87 0.33 -14.02
C VAL A 98 -16.71 1.52 -14.45
N ALA A 99 -18.00 1.48 -14.16
CA ALA A 99 -18.90 2.62 -14.31
C ALA A 99 -19.27 3.17 -12.92
N VAL A 100 -19.08 4.47 -12.72
CA VAL A 100 -19.28 5.15 -11.44
C VAL A 100 -20.21 6.35 -11.66
N VAL A 101 -21.12 6.55 -10.72
CA VAL A 101 -21.95 7.76 -10.64
C VAL A 101 -21.64 8.46 -9.33
N PRO A 102 -20.85 9.56 -9.36
CA PRO A 102 -20.59 10.34 -8.16
C PRO A 102 -21.89 10.89 -7.58
N ARG A 103 -21.97 10.94 -6.27
CA ARG A 103 -23.13 11.47 -5.55
C ARG A 103 -22.67 12.45 -4.49
N THR A 104 -23.56 13.35 -4.12
CA THR A 104 -23.34 14.17 -2.92
C THR A 104 -23.28 13.26 -1.70
N MET A 105 -22.45 13.64 -0.75
CA MET A 105 -22.40 12.96 0.53
C MET A 105 -23.80 13.01 1.20
N THR A 106 -24.12 11.95 1.95
CA THR A 106 -25.36 11.89 2.72
C THR A 106 -25.42 13.01 3.76
N ALA A 107 -26.62 13.53 4.03
CA ALA A 107 -26.78 14.50 5.09
C ALA A 107 -26.30 13.93 6.43
N GLY A 108 -25.47 14.70 7.13
CA GLY A 108 -24.85 14.27 8.40
C GLY A 108 -23.55 13.48 8.24
N TYR A 109 -23.07 13.28 7.02
CA TYR A 109 -21.73 12.71 6.81
C TYR A 109 -20.66 13.66 7.34
N VAL A 110 -19.77 13.11 8.18
CA VAL A 110 -18.56 13.77 8.64
C VAL A 110 -17.39 12.99 8.09
N ALA A 111 -16.53 13.65 7.33
CA ALA A 111 -15.34 13.01 6.78
C ALA A 111 -14.41 12.58 7.92
N SER A 112 -13.81 11.42 7.79
CA SER A 112 -12.77 10.95 8.71
C SER A 112 -11.59 11.92 8.71
N THR A 113 -11.04 12.18 9.88
CA THR A 113 -9.84 13.00 10.05
C THR A 113 -8.93 12.33 11.05
N PHE A 114 -7.63 12.55 10.90
CA PHE A 114 -6.68 12.13 11.93
C PHE A 114 -6.89 12.98 13.20
N LYS A 115 -6.73 12.35 14.35
CA LYS A 115 -6.79 13.04 15.65
C LYS A 115 -5.68 14.09 15.74
N ASP A 116 -4.49 13.70 15.34
CA ASP A 116 -3.29 14.53 15.32
C ASP A 116 -2.74 14.57 13.88
N SER A 117 -2.15 15.68 13.48
CA SER A 117 -1.67 15.88 12.10
C SER A 117 -0.42 15.07 11.76
N LEU A 118 0.31 14.60 12.77
CA LEU A 118 1.53 13.80 12.63
C LEU A 118 1.51 12.65 13.63
N PRO A 119 2.08 11.49 13.31
CA PRO A 119 2.27 10.42 14.26
C PRO A 119 3.19 10.83 15.40
N ASP A 120 2.87 10.39 16.62
CA ASP A 120 3.75 10.57 17.77
C ASP A 120 4.96 9.62 17.67
N GLN A 121 6.15 10.17 17.81
CA GLN A 121 7.36 9.36 17.92
C GLN A 121 7.50 8.79 19.32
N ILE A 122 7.36 7.47 19.44
CA ILE A 122 7.41 6.77 20.74
C ILE A 122 8.79 6.18 21.03
N GLN A 123 9.62 5.96 20.01
CA GLN A 123 10.95 5.38 20.16
C GLN A 123 11.89 5.83 19.02
N GLY A 124 13.21 5.83 19.28
CA GLY A 124 14.23 6.21 18.31
C GLY A 124 14.49 7.71 18.25
N ASN A 125 15.43 8.12 17.40
CA ASN A 125 15.86 9.50 17.19
C ASN A 125 15.67 9.96 15.74
N GLY A 126 14.81 9.29 15.00
CA GLY A 126 14.52 9.64 13.61
C GLY A 126 13.94 11.03 13.47
N THR A 127 14.33 11.74 12.42
CA THR A 127 13.89 13.12 12.14
C THR A 127 13.09 13.23 10.84
N GLY A 128 12.91 12.11 10.13
CA GLY A 128 12.11 12.05 8.92
C GLY A 128 10.65 12.45 9.16
N LEU A 129 10.01 12.94 8.12
CA LEU A 129 8.60 13.29 8.16
C LEU A 129 7.76 12.12 7.66
N ILE A 130 6.72 11.77 8.41
CA ILE A 130 5.71 10.79 8.00
C ILE A 130 4.45 11.55 7.69
N ASN A 131 4.02 11.49 6.42
CA ASN A 131 2.76 12.07 6.00
C ASN A 131 1.73 10.96 5.82
N LEU A 132 0.56 11.14 6.39
CA LEU A 132 -0.59 10.27 6.26
C LEU A 132 -1.63 10.93 5.38
N GLU A 133 -2.19 10.18 4.44
CA GLU A 133 -3.25 10.65 3.56
C GLU A 133 -4.42 9.66 3.59
N ILE A 134 -5.63 10.19 3.76
CA ILE A 134 -6.87 9.42 3.66
C ILE A 134 -7.28 9.39 2.19
N ILE A 135 -7.29 8.19 1.63
CA ILE A 135 -7.67 7.93 0.24
C ILE A 135 -9.15 7.56 0.14
N ASP A 136 -9.61 6.73 1.07
CA ASP A 136 -11.00 6.27 1.13
C ASP A 136 -11.56 6.40 2.55
N HIS A 137 -12.37 7.44 2.75
CA HIS A 137 -13.01 7.70 4.04
C HIS A 137 -14.00 6.60 4.47
N THR A 138 -14.45 5.75 3.53
CA THR A 138 -15.41 4.68 3.83
C THR A 138 -14.74 3.41 4.32
N ALA A 139 -13.45 3.26 4.06
CA ALA A 139 -12.65 2.13 4.51
C ALA A 139 -11.97 2.37 5.87
N ILE A 140 -11.94 3.63 6.33
CA ILE A 140 -11.36 3.97 7.63
C ILE A 140 -12.11 3.25 8.75
N GLN A 141 -11.37 2.61 9.63
CA GLN A 141 -11.90 2.00 10.83
C GLN A 141 -11.80 2.98 12.01
N ASP A 142 -12.92 3.26 12.65
CA ASP A 142 -12.93 4.15 13.82
C ASP A 142 -12.21 3.51 15.00
N GLN A 143 -11.43 4.33 15.71
CA GLN A 143 -10.74 3.96 16.95
C GLN A 143 -9.71 2.84 16.80
N ASN A 144 -9.13 2.66 15.62
CA ASN A 144 -7.96 1.82 15.45
C ASN A 144 -6.70 2.63 15.75
N ASP A 145 -5.80 2.02 16.50
CA ASP A 145 -4.47 2.53 16.75
C ASP A 145 -3.48 1.76 15.87
N TYR A 146 -2.64 2.50 15.14
CA TYR A 146 -1.62 1.93 14.26
C TYR A 146 -0.24 2.31 14.75
N LYS A 147 0.68 1.35 14.68
CA LYS A 147 2.08 1.55 14.99
C LYS A 147 2.93 1.40 13.75
N ILE A 148 3.72 2.42 13.42
CA ILE A 148 4.67 2.38 12.31
C ILE A 148 6.02 1.98 12.87
N ILE A 149 6.58 0.90 12.35
CA ILE A 149 7.83 0.29 12.81
C ILE A 149 8.83 0.32 11.65
N PHE A 150 10.01 0.87 11.90
CA PHE A 150 11.10 0.86 10.92
C PHE A 150 12.09 -0.24 11.24
N SER A 151 12.68 -0.82 10.19
CA SER A 151 13.71 -1.85 10.28
C SER A 151 14.76 -1.67 9.18
N GLU A 152 15.98 -2.15 9.43
CA GLU A 152 17.09 -2.18 8.49
C GLU A 152 17.52 -3.60 8.09
N ASP A 153 16.78 -4.64 8.48
CA ASP A 153 17.20 -6.05 8.31
C ASP A 153 17.47 -6.45 6.87
N ASP A 154 16.87 -5.78 5.89
CA ASP A 154 17.11 -5.98 4.45
C ASP A 154 17.08 -4.62 3.72
N GLY A 155 17.82 -3.65 4.23
CA GLY A 155 17.72 -2.25 3.88
C GLY A 155 16.55 -1.57 4.57
N LEU A 156 16.51 -0.25 4.52
CA LEU A 156 15.46 0.53 5.17
C LEU A 156 14.07 0.11 4.68
N ASN A 157 13.24 -0.32 5.60
CA ASN A 157 11.87 -0.71 5.35
C ASN A 157 10.99 -0.29 6.52
N TYR A 158 9.68 -0.35 6.33
CA TYR A 158 8.71 -0.09 7.39
C TYR A 158 7.58 -1.11 7.37
N SER A 159 6.98 -1.28 8.53
CA SER A 159 5.76 -2.05 8.73
C SER A 159 4.73 -1.20 9.45
N VAL A 160 3.47 -1.45 9.16
CA VAL A 160 2.33 -0.86 9.91
C VAL A 160 1.67 -2.01 10.65
N LEU A 161 1.60 -1.90 11.97
CA LEU A 161 0.91 -2.84 12.84
C LEU A 161 -0.46 -2.24 13.20
N ASP A 162 -1.53 -3.00 12.99
CA ASP A 162 -2.85 -2.72 13.57
C ASP A 162 -2.87 -3.32 14.98
N GLU A 163 -2.95 -2.47 16.01
CA GLU A 163 -2.92 -2.91 17.42
C GLU A 163 -4.28 -3.44 17.89
N LYS A 164 -5.29 -3.42 17.04
CA LYS A 164 -6.60 -3.99 17.36
C LYS A 164 -6.60 -5.50 17.23
N GLU A 165 -7.01 -6.17 18.29
CA GLU A 165 -7.18 -7.61 18.29
C GLU A 165 -8.30 -8.05 17.35
N VAL A 166 -7.99 -9.00 16.48
CA VAL A 166 -8.92 -9.68 15.59
C VAL A 166 -9.27 -11.04 16.18
N SER A 167 -10.53 -11.46 16.03
CA SER A 167 -11.01 -12.76 16.48
C SER A 167 -11.72 -13.49 15.34
N ASP A 168 -11.14 -14.60 14.91
CA ASP A 168 -11.67 -15.48 13.86
C ASP A 168 -12.21 -16.77 14.46
N THR A 169 -13.45 -17.09 14.12
CA THR A 169 -14.08 -18.35 14.49
C THR A 169 -14.07 -19.31 13.32
N LEU A 170 -13.46 -20.49 13.51
CA LEU A 170 -13.26 -21.49 12.47
C LEU A 170 -13.84 -22.83 12.90
N ILE A 171 -14.14 -23.69 11.94
CA ILE A 171 -14.50 -25.10 12.18
C ILE A 171 -13.31 -25.96 11.78
N ALA A 172 -12.73 -26.65 12.73
CA ALA A 172 -11.53 -27.43 12.52
C ALA A 172 -11.75 -28.58 11.54
N ARG A 173 -10.83 -28.73 10.61
CA ARG A 173 -10.68 -29.88 9.72
C ARG A 173 -9.26 -30.38 9.84
N LEU A 174 -9.10 -31.55 10.39
CA LEU A 174 -7.80 -32.13 10.67
C LEU A 174 -6.99 -32.34 9.38
N GLY A 175 -5.70 -32.05 9.43
CA GLY A 175 -4.79 -32.15 8.29
C GLY A 175 -4.99 -31.13 7.19
N ASN A 176 -5.86 -30.11 7.40
CA ASN A 176 -6.16 -29.10 6.40
C ASN A 176 -5.73 -27.70 6.85
N TYR A 177 -5.45 -26.85 5.84
CA TYR A 177 -5.21 -25.43 6.04
C TYR A 177 -6.54 -24.68 6.21
N HIS A 178 -6.56 -23.79 7.17
CA HIS A 178 -7.64 -22.83 7.40
C HIS A 178 -7.15 -21.43 7.17
N LYS A 179 -7.87 -20.66 6.36
CA LYS A 179 -7.54 -19.27 6.10
C LYS A 179 -8.11 -18.38 7.19
N LEU A 180 -7.28 -17.50 7.73
CA LEU A 180 -7.66 -16.41 8.62
C LEU A 180 -8.16 -15.20 7.83
N SER A 181 -8.82 -14.28 8.50
CA SER A 181 -9.34 -13.06 7.88
C SER A 181 -8.25 -12.12 7.37
N HIS A 182 -7.06 -12.19 7.94
CA HIS A 182 -5.91 -11.33 7.60
C HIS A 182 -4.64 -12.14 7.32
N GLN A 183 -3.70 -11.50 6.64
CA GLN A 183 -2.34 -11.99 6.39
C GLN A 183 -1.34 -11.23 7.27
N ASN A 184 -0.07 -11.63 7.23
CA ASN A 184 1.00 -11.01 8.02
C ASN A 184 0.66 -10.94 9.52
N ILE A 185 0.22 -12.07 10.06
CA ILE A 185 -0.14 -12.19 11.48
C ILE A 185 1.10 -11.93 12.35
N ASP A 186 0.93 -11.21 13.43
CA ASP A 186 1.95 -11.15 14.46
C ASP A 186 1.96 -12.46 15.26
N SER A 187 2.95 -13.29 14.97
CA SER A 187 3.07 -14.62 15.57
C SER A 187 3.27 -14.60 17.09
N LEU A 188 3.65 -13.46 17.67
CA LEU A 188 3.84 -13.30 19.11
C LEU A 188 2.51 -13.10 19.85
N THR A 189 1.51 -12.58 19.14
CA THR A 189 0.18 -12.31 19.72
C THR A 189 -0.84 -13.38 19.36
N PHE A 190 -0.47 -14.29 18.45
CA PHE A 190 -1.40 -15.32 17.97
C PHE A 190 -1.73 -16.34 19.05
N GLU A 191 -3.00 -16.48 19.35
CA GLU A 191 -3.55 -17.49 20.24
C GLU A 191 -4.66 -18.27 19.54
N LEU A 192 -4.69 -19.57 19.73
CA LEU A 192 -5.74 -20.46 19.23
C LEU A 192 -6.39 -21.20 20.40
N HIS A 193 -7.70 -21.08 20.53
CA HIS A 193 -8.48 -21.69 21.60
C HIS A 193 -9.49 -22.68 21.02
N ASN A 194 -9.73 -23.77 21.76
CA ASN A 194 -10.80 -24.69 21.43
C ASN A 194 -12.17 -24.20 21.93
N SER A 195 -13.22 -24.96 21.64
CA SER A 195 -14.60 -24.64 22.04
C SER A 195 -14.83 -24.45 23.55
N ASN A 196 -13.94 -24.99 24.36
CA ASN A 196 -13.99 -24.88 25.83
C ASN A 196 -13.14 -23.71 26.36
N GLY A 197 -12.52 -22.93 25.48
CA GLY A 197 -11.61 -21.84 25.83
C GLY A 197 -10.22 -22.30 26.26
N THR A 198 -9.83 -23.55 25.98
CA THR A 198 -8.49 -24.05 26.27
C THR A 198 -7.52 -23.57 25.19
N LEU A 199 -6.39 -23.00 25.62
CA LEU A 199 -5.32 -22.60 24.72
C LEU A 199 -4.67 -23.82 24.08
N LEU A 200 -4.54 -23.80 22.77
CA LEU A 200 -3.92 -24.84 21.94
C LEU A 200 -2.44 -24.55 21.71
N THR A 201 -1.66 -25.58 21.48
CA THR A 201 -0.20 -25.48 21.43
C THR A 201 0.31 -25.52 19.98
N LYS A 202 1.01 -24.46 19.55
CA LYS A 202 1.71 -24.42 18.26
C LYS A 202 2.76 -25.55 18.18
N GLY A 203 2.84 -26.23 17.04
CA GLY A 203 3.73 -27.38 16.80
C GLY A 203 3.17 -28.73 17.27
N SER A 204 2.17 -28.73 18.16
CA SER A 204 1.48 -29.95 18.59
C SER A 204 0.07 -30.05 18.03
N ASP A 205 -0.71 -28.99 18.15
CA ASP A 205 -2.10 -28.95 17.73
C ASP A 205 -2.26 -28.30 16.36
N TYR A 206 -1.41 -27.31 16.07
CA TYR A 206 -1.45 -26.56 14.81
C TYR A 206 -0.08 -25.96 14.45
N ASP A 207 0.08 -25.61 13.18
CA ASP A 207 1.13 -24.73 12.68
C ASP A 207 0.53 -23.43 12.14
N LEU A 208 1.22 -22.31 12.38
CA LEU A 208 0.84 -20.99 11.87
C LEU A 208 1.76 -20.60 10.72
N LEU A 209 1.16 -20.33 9.55
CA LEU A 209 1.78 -19.66 8.42
C LEU A 209 1.40 -18.18 8.49
N ASP A 210 2.13 -17.43 9.28
CA ASP A 210 1.81 -16.05 9.65
C ASP A 210 1.73 -15.10 8.44
N THR A 211 2.67 -15.24 7.50
CA THR A 211 2.69 -14.40 6.28
C THR A 211 1.45 -14.63 5.40
N ASP A 212 1.02 -15.89 5.28
CA ASP A 212 -0.11 -16.27 4.44
C ASP A 212 -1.47 -16.09 5.15
N GLY A 213 -1.44 -15.89 6.46
CA GLY A 213 -2.63 -15.86 7.30
C GLY A 213 -3.37 -17.19 7.28
N GLN A 214 -2.63 -18.28 7.49
CA GLN A 214 -3.18 -19.63 7.49
C GLN A 214 -2.72 -20.44 8.71
N ILE A 215 -3.57 -21.34 9.16
CA ILE A 215 -3.23 -22.35 10.16
C ILE A 215 -3.44 -23.74 9.59
N LEU A 216 -2.50 -24.64 9.85
CA LEU A 216 -2.64 -26.07 9.59
C LEU A 216 -3.02 -26.78 10.88
N ILE A 217 -4.16 -27.46 10.92
CA ILE A 217 -4.58 -28.25 12.08
C ILE A 217 -3.99 -29.65 11.97
N HIS A 218 -3.31 -30.12 13.03
CA HIS A 218 -2.68 -31.42 13.06
C HIS A 218 -3.68 -32.55 13.27
N ASN A 219 -3.41 -33.74 12.67
CA ASN A 219 -4.26 -34.91 12.80
C ASN A 219 -4.16 -35.59 14.18
N ASP A 220 -3.03 -35.43 14.83
CA ASP A 220 -2.64 -36.07 16.08
C ASP A 220 -2.59 -35.11 17.27
N GLY A 221 -3.10 -33.89 17.09
CA GLY A 221 -3.26 -32.90 18.14
C GLY A 221 -4.47 -33.14 19.05
N SER A 222 -4.74 -32.17 19.92
CA SER A 222 -5.86 -32.23 20.88
C SER A 222 -7.18 -31.71 20.32
N ILE A 223 -7.20 -31.23 19.06
CA ILE A 223 -8.37 -30.66 18.38
C ILE A 223 -9.17 -31.84 17.76
N ASN A 224 -10.50 -31.79 17.90
CA ASN A 224 -11.39 -32.77 17.27
C ASN A 224 -11.85 -32.29 15.89
N GLU A 225 -12.13 -33.25 15.00
CA GLU A 225 -12.75 -32.95 13.71
C GLU A 225 -14.08 -32.24 13.89
N SER A 226 -14.30 -31.16 13.12
CA SER A 226 -15.48 -30.31 13.20
C SER A 226 -15.68 -29.54 14.52
N GLU A 227 -14.65 -29.48 15.36
CA GLU A 227 -14.67 -28.66 16.56
C GLU A 227 -14.61 -27.16 16.19
N GLN A 228 -15.32 -26.32 16.92
CA GLN A 228 -15.21 -24.87 16.79
C GLN A 228 -13.94 -24.42 17.51
N ILE A 229 -13.11 -23.67 16.82
CA ILE A 229 -11.89 -23.05 17.33
C ILE A 229 -11.93 -21.55 17.10
N VAL A 230 -11.28 -20.81 17.97
CA VAL A 230 -11.20 -19.34 17.90
C VAL A 230 -9.73 -18.92 17.89
N ALA A 231 -9.35 -18.22 16.83
CA ALA A 231 -8.04 -17.60 16.70
C ALA A 231 -8.13 -16.12 17.06
N THR A 232 -7.24 -15.63 17.92
CA THR A 232 -7.09 -14.21 18.26
C THR A 232 -5.69 -13.75 17.92
N PHE A 233 -5.55 -12.57 17.33
CA PHE A 233 -4.26 -12.05 16.86
C PHE A 233 -4.34 -10.57 16.52
N ILE A 234 -3.19 -9.93 16.42
CA ILE A 234 -2.99 -8.68 15.69
C ILE A 234 -2.19 -8.94 14.42
N TYR A 235 -2.20 -8.03 13.48
CA TYR A 235 -1.60 -8.25 12.17
C TYR A 235 -0.95 -6.98 11.60
N TYR A 236 -0.14 -7.17 10.57
CA TYR A 236 0.49 -6.07 9.85
C TYR A 236 -0.23 -5.84 8.51
N PRO A 237 -1.06 -4.78 8.37
CA PRO A 237 -1.61 -4.38 7.08
C PRO A 237 -0.51 -4.14 6.03
N ILE A 238 0.64 -3.61 6.48
CA ILE A 238 1.85 -3.46 5.68
C ILE A 238 3.01 -4.11 6.46
N LYS A 239 3.76 -5.00 5.80
CA LYS A 239 4.93 -5.66 6.40
C LYS A 239 6.15 -5.51 5.49
N ASN A 240 7.24 -4.99 6.06
CA ASN A 240 8.55 -4.85 5.41
C ASN A 240 8.52 -4.12 4.05
N SER A 241 7.73 -3.06 3.93
CA SER A 241 7.66 -2.26 2.71
C SER A 241 8.91 -1.41 2.55
N LYS A 242 9.55 -1.49 1.39
CA LYS A 242 10.67 -0.63 0.98
C LYS A 242 10.21 0.63 0.23
N LYS A 243 8.90 0.78 0.02
CA LYS A 243 8.33 1.91 -0.71
C LYS A 243 8.08 3.07 0.26
N LEU A 244 9.06 3.95 0.36
CA LEU A 244 9.04 5.04 1.33
C LEU A 244 8.36 6.31 0.79
N ALA A 245 8.48 6.55 -0.52
CA ALA A 245 7.96 7.74 -1.17
C ALA A 245 6.78 7.42 -2.12
N LEU A 246 5.90 8.40 -2.33
CA LEU A 246 4.71 8.22 -3.17
C LEU A 246 5.03 7.90 -4.64
N GLU A 247 6.20 8.30 -5.14
CA GLU A 247 6.64 8.01 -6.51
C GLU A 247 6.77 6.51 -6.78
N GLU A 248 7.04 5.72 -5.75
CA GLU A 248 7.12 4.26 -5.85
C GLU A 248 5.78 3.56 -5.64
N GLY A 249 4.73 4.32 -5.31
CA GLY A 249 3.41 3.79 -5.01
C GLY A 249 3.36 3.05 -3.68
N ASN A 250 3.18 3.81 -2.62
CA ASN A 250 3.08 3.25 -1.27
C ASN A 250 1.82 2.37 -1.12
N PRO A 251 1.89 1.29 -0.34
CA PRO A 251 0.73 0.46 -0.06
C PRO A 251 -0.41 1.26 0.59
N ILE A 252 -1.64 0.83 0.32
CA ILE A 252 -2.84 1.36 0.97
C ILE A 252 -3.29 0.35 2.01
N PHE A 253 -3.65 0.83 3.19
CA PHE A 253 -4.24 0.05 4.27
C PHE A 253 -5.42 0.81 4.87
N ASP A 254 -6.53 0.16 5.09
CA ASP A 254 -7.74 0.71 5.70
C ASP A 254 -8.13 2.10 5.18
N GLY A 255 -8.03 2.30 3.86
CA GLY A 255 -8.34 3.57 3.21
C GLY A 255 -7.29 4.66 3.36
N MET A 256 -6.12 4.35 3.92
CA MET A 256 -5.03 5.29 4.15
C MET A 256 -3.78 4.89 3.38
N THR A 257 -2.93 5.87 3.08
CA THR A 257 -1.56 5.66 2.64
C THR A 257 -0.62 6.55 3.43
N LEU A 258 0.65 6.15 3.53
CA LEU A 258 1.66 6.96 4.16
C LEU A 258 2.87 7.15 3.24
N SER A 259 3.52 8.29 3.37
CA SER A 259 4.80 8.55 2.74
C SER A 259 5.81 9.00 3.78
N ILE A 260 7.04 8.52 3.62
CA ILE A 260 8.14 8.77 4.53
C ILE A 260 9.17 9.58 3.76
N GLN A 261 9.43 10.79 4.22
CA GLN A 261 10.46 11.64 3.68
C GLN A 261 11.67 11.60 4.60
N ASN A 262 12.77 11.04 4.10
CA ASN A 262 14.04 11.17 4.78
C ASN A 262 14.58 12.59 4.58
N GLU A 263 15.05 13.21 5.67
CA GLU A 263 15.91 14.36 5.51
C GLU A 263 17.24 13.91 4.91
N VAL A 264 17.67 14.58 3.86
CA VAL A 264 19.00 14.39 3.33
C VAL A 264 19.96 14.84 4.42
N LEU A 265 20.86 13.92 4.85
CA LEU A 265 21.92 14.29 5.76
C LEU A 265 22.83 15.29 5.03
N ASP A 266 22.70 16.54 5.39
CA ASP A 266 23.56 17.60 4.88
C ASP A 266 24.48 18.11 5.99
N LEU A 267 25.61 18.69 5.60
CA LEU A 267 26.52 19.32 6.53
C LEU A 267 26.00 20.72 6.83
N ASP A 268 25.72 20.99 8.08
CA ASP A 268 25.45 22.34 8.52
C ASP A 268 26.75 23.15 8.49
N GLU A 269 26.96 23.85 7.39
CA GLU A 269 28.18 24.62 7.14
C GLU A 269 28.42 25.70 8.22
N GLU A 270 27.37 26.20 8.85
CA GLU A 270 27.48 27.16 9.95
C GLU A 270 28.00 26.54 11.25
N LYS A 271 27.85 25.21 11.38
CA LYS A 271 28.30 24.44 12.55
C LYS A 271 29.61 23.67 12.29
N ILE A 272 30.12 23.70 11.06
CA ILE A 272 31.44 23.17 10.74
C ILE A 272 32.49 24.14 11.23
N GLY A 273 33.35 23.72 12.14
CA GLY A 273 34.40 24.56 12.68
C GLY A 273 35.46 23.75 13.43
N TRP A 274 36.43 24.47 13.91
CA TRP A 274 37.44 23.89 14.79
C TRP A 274 36.90 23.85 16.22
N ASN A 275 37.11 22.75 16.92
CA ASN A 275 36.77 22.66 18.32
C ASN A 275 37.68 23.55 19.15
N GLN A 276 37.16 24.66 19.64
CA GLN A 276 37.91 25.62 20.45
C GLN A 276 38.10 25.19 21.91
N ASP A 277 37.44 24.13 22.35
CA ASP A 277 37.48 23.66 23.74
C ASP A 277 38.73 22.85 24.06
N SER A 278 39.61 22.60 23.09
CA SER A 278 40.87 21.88 23.33
C SER A 278 42.05 22.77 22.95
N PRO A 279 42.76 23.31 23.91
CA PRO A 279 43.80 24.34 23.65
C PRO A 279 45.02 23.84 22.82
N ASN A 280 45.13 22.54 22.53
CA ASN A 280 46.27 21.99 21.80
C ASN A 280 45.94 20.99 20.70
N ASN A 281 44.69 20.74 20.40
CA ASN A 281 44.29 19.84 19.32
C ASN A 281 43.12 20.45 18.52
N TRP A 282 43.43 20.96 17.37
CA TRP A 282 42.46 21.40 16.39
C TRP A 282 41.87 20.16 15.71
N VAL A 283 40.74 19.65 16.21
CA VAL A 283 40.01 18.55 15.62
C VAL A 283 38.78 19.14 14.94
N PRO A 284 38.58 18.89 13.65
CA PRO A 284 37.34 19.32 13.01
C PRO A 284 36.14 18.63 13.71
N THR A 285 35.22 19.43 14.22
CA THR A 285 34.01 18.91 14.83
C THR A 285 32.90 18.99 13.80
N VAL A 286 32.50 17.87 13.27
CA VAL A 286 31.26 17.73 12.53
C VAL A 286 30.21 17.33 13.57
N LYS A 287 29.27 18.19 13.86
CA LYS A 287 28.10 17.77 14.61
C LYS A 287 27.19 17.05 13.62
N PRO A 288 26.95 15.75 13.79
CA PRO A 288 25.99 15.06 12.94
C PRO A 288 24.64 15.75 13.12
N PHE A 289 24.11 16.22 12.02
CA PHE A 289 22.75 16.67 11.93
C PHE A 289 21.90 15.44 11.73
N ASN A 290 20.95 15.23 12.63
CA ASN A 290 19.91 14.22 12.53
C ASN A 290 20.41 12.81 12.21
N ASN A 291 20.93 12.12 13.20
CA ASN A 291 21.02 10.68 13.12
C ASN A 291 19.60 10.09 13.11
N LEU A 292 19.20 9.57 11.98
CA LEU A 292 18.10 8.63 11.91
C LEU A 292 18.61 7.34 12.60
N GLU A 293 18.46 7.25 13.90
CA GLU A 293 18.56 5.96 14.58
C GLU A 293 17.20 5.29 14.43
N ILE A 294 17.15 4.32 13.56
CA ILE A 294 16.00 3.44 13.38
C ILE A 294 16.11 2.42 14.50
N GLY A 295 15.15 2.46 15.41
CA GLY A 295 15.07 1.52 16.53
C GLY A 295 14.41 0.21 16.15
#